data_662b58ffc148557a4ffe12331cf34f7b
#
_entry.id   662b58ffc148557a4ffe12331cf34f7b
#
_cell.length_a   1.000
_cell.length_b   1.000
_cell.length_c   1.000
_cell.angle_alpha   90.00
_cell.angle_beta   90.00
_cell.angle_gamma   90.00
#
_symmetry.space_group_name_H-M   'P 1'
#
loop_
_entity.id
_entity.type
_entity.pdbx_description
1 polymer ?
#
loop_
_entity_poly.entity_id
_entity_poly.type
_entity_poly.pdbx_seq_one_letter_code
_entity_poly.pdbx_strand_id
1 'polypeptide(L)'
;GLTSGSIIAKALIREGARCTLRTSKEFSKNVVESFKTDSRDFHIVTDLGGGFGKELNQTLGDNWVILDHHQISEEEKDNQNIINSWKYGIDGGSEICAGGMAYFAAMALNEKNSDLSEIAVVSALGDRQDQGERKSFTGKNFEISNTAKELGLVEIDLDLLLVGRETRPLAEALAFTSQPFIEGLTWNKETCLSVLNSSGIQLKEEGRWRVPAELNEEEKKLVIEAITKFSSDKNTSEIMAELIGYTYTFPKEDKRSFLRDGREYSTMLNSCGRINRSGVGMAICMGDRNKILTEGENILTDYRKMIKEYMNILSNERWRISESENCVMVNGEDIVPETMTGTISSLIAGSPKNTGKIVILRTRGEENTIKFSSRK
;
A
#
# COMPACT_ATOMS: atom_id res chain seq x y z
N GLY A 1 -1.01 4.07 8.42
CA GLY A 1 -0.49 4.39 9.78
C GLY A 1 0.91 4.99 9.77
N LEU A 2 1.92 4.34 9.13
CA LEU A 2 3.30 4.85 9.15
C LEU A 2 3.42 6.26 8.53
N THR A 3 2.77 6.46 7.40
CA THR A 3 2.75 7.73 6.68
C THR A 3 2.03 8.82 7.45
N SER A 4 0.84 8.55 7.98
CA SER A 4 0.04 9.51 8.75
C SER A 4 0.75 9.97 10.01
N GLY A 5 1.33 9.03 10.78
CA GLY A 5 2.15 9.35 11.94
C GLY A 5 3.38 10.19 11.58
N SER A 6 4.05 9.88 10.47
CA SER A 6 5.23 10.63 9.99
C SER A 6 4.87 12.05 9.53
N ILE A 7 3.72 12.24 8.86
CA ILE A 7 3.21 13.56 8.45
C ILE A 7 3.01 14.44 9.68
N ILE A 8 2.27 13.95 10.68
CA ILE A 8 2.02 14.69 11.93
C ILE A 8 3.33 14.99 12.66
N ALA A 9 4.23 14.00 12.78
CA ALA A 9 5.51 14.22 13.45
C ALA A 9 6.35 15.30 12.76
N LYS A 10 6.45 15.28 11.41
CA LYS A 10 7.17 16.33 10.65
C LYS A 10 6.55 17.71 10.89
N ALA A 11 5.23 17.82 10.83
CA ALA A 11 4.53 19.08 11.08
C ALA A 11 4.81 19.61 12.48
N LEU A 12 4.69 18.77 13.51
CA LEU A 12 4.93 19.17 14.91
C LEU A 12 6.40 19.56 15.16
N ILE A 13 7.35 18.80 14.60
CA ILE A 13 8.80 19.12 14.73
C ILE A 13 9.10 20.47 14.09
N ARG A 14 8.49 20.82 12.96
CA ARG A 14 8.64 22.13 12.31
C ARG A 14 8.14 23.28 13.18
N GLU A 15 7.12 23.04 13.98
CA GLU A 15 6.59 24.00 14.97
C GLU A 15 7.39 23.99 16.31
N GLY A 16 8.48 23.23 16.38
CA GLY A 16 9.36 23.15 17.56
C GLY A 16 8.86 22.21 18.66
N ALA A 17 7.82 21.43 18.41
CA ALA A 17 7.31 20.48 19.39
C ALA A 17 8.21 19.22 19.45
N ARG A 18 8.35 18.66 20.66
CA ARG A 18 8.98 17.37 20.88
C ARG A 18 7.95 16.28 20.80
N CYS A 19 8.11 15.32 19.88
CA CYS A 19 7.19 14.21 19.73
C CYS A 19 7.92 12.86 19.79
N THR A 20 7.16 11.82 20.15
CA THR A 20 7.59 10.43 20.10
C THR A 20 6.59 9.68 19.24
N LEU A 21 7.06 8.97 18.22
CA LEU A 21 6.25 8.15 17.35
C LEU A 21 6.23 6.71 17.86
N ARG A 22 5.03 6.14 17.97
CA ARG A 22 4.82 4.73 18.32
C ARG A 22 3.86 4.11 17.31
N THR A 23 3.99 2.82 17.04
CA THR A 23 3.07 2.06 16.21
C THR A 23 2.44 0.94 17.00
N SER A 24 1.17 0.66 16.70
CA SER A 24 0.47 -0.51 17.22
C SER A 24 -0.18 -1.26 16.07
N LYS A 25 -0.29 -2.57 16.16
CA LYS A 25 -1.01 -3.39 15.17
C LYS A 25 -2.51 -3.19 15.25
N GLU A 26 -3.02 -2.94 16.45
CA GLU A 26 -4.42 -2.68 16.74
C GLU A 26 -4.51 -1.67 17.90
N PHE A 27 -5.64 -1.00 17.97
CA PHE A 27 -5.93 -0.12 19.09
C PHE A 27 -6.80 -0.88 20.08
N SER A 28 -6.27 -1.11 21.28
CA SER A 28 -6.90 -1.94 22.31
C SER A 28 -6.94 -1.22 23.65
N LYS A 29 -7.71 -1.76 24.61
CA LYS A 29 -7.73 -1.24 25.97
C LYS A 29 -6.34 -1.21 26.61
N ASN A 30 -5.48 -2.18 26.31
CA ASN A 30 -4.10 -2.21 26.81
C ASN A 30 -3.28 -1.02 26.27
N VAL A 31 -3.51 -0.61 25.02
CA VAL A 31 -2.87 0.59 24.44
C VAL A 31 -3.34 1.84 25.19
N VAL A 32 -4.66 1.99 25.41
CA VAL A 32 -5.22 3.13 26.17
C VAL A 32 -4.68 3.16 27.59
N GLU A 33 -4.63 2.02 28.29
CA GLU A 33 -4.07 1.91 29.65
C GLU A 33 -2.59 2.33 29.71
N SER A 34 -1.81 2.03 28.65
CA SER A 34 -0.40 2.45 28.59
C SER A 34 -0.21 3.96 28.61
N PHE A 35 -1.21 4.74 28.20
CA PHE A 35 -1.15 6.21 28.23
C PHE A 35 -1.21 6.76 29.66
N LYS A 36 -1.75 6.03 30.65
CA LYS A 36 -1.79 6.47 32.07
C LYS A 36 -0.38 6.67 32.65
N THR A 37 0.60 5.94 32.15
CA THR A 37 1.99 6.03 32.60
C THR A 37 2.86 6.87 31.68
N ASP A 38 2.29 7.38 30.57
CA ASP A 38 3.00 8.25 29.63
C ASP A 38 2.97 9.70 30.15
N SER A 39 4.15 10.31 30.25
CA SER A 39 4.32 11.69 30.70
C SER A 39 4.11 12.74 29.61
N ARG A 40 3.48 12.39 28.49
CA ARG A 40 3.21 13.32 27.38
C ARG A 40 2.01 14.18 27.70
N ASP A 41 2.10 15.45 27.29
CA ASP A 41 1.04 16.43 27.52
C ASP A 41 -0.17 16.21 26.61
N PHE A 42 0.06 15.65 25.41
CA PHE A 42 -0.98 15.44 24.39
C PHE A 42 -0.72 14.18 23.55
N HIS A 43 -1.79 13.48 23.16
CA HIS A 43 -1.74 12.25 22.38
C HIS A 43 -2.49 12.40 21.05
N ILE A 44 -1.81 12.11 19.94
CA ILE A 44 -2.42 12.11 18.61
C ILE A 44 -2.40 10.67 18.09
N VAL A 45 -3.58 10.12 17.83
CA VAL A 45 -3.74 8.79 17.25
C VAL A 45 -4.13 8.94 15.79
N THR A 46 -3.49 8.20 14.90
CA THR A 46 -3.78 8.24 13.46
C THR A 46 -4.08 6.85 12.92
N ASP A 47 -5.07 6.73 12.04
CA ASP A 47 -5.41 5.48 11.34
C ASP A 47 -5.98 4.37 12.23
N LEU A 48 -6.27 4.68 13.47
CA LEU A 48 -6.75 3.74 14.50
C LEU A 48 -7.58 4.47 15.55
N GLY A 49 -8.34 3.70 16.32
CA GLY A 49 -8.87 4.16 17.60
C GLY A 49 -10.26 4.79 17.56
N GLY A 50 -10.89 4.91 16.39
CA GLY A 50 -12.18 5.59 16.22
C GLY A 50 -13.35 5.07 17.07
N GLY A 51 -13.20 3.91 17.73
CA GLY A 51 -14.20 3.35 18.65
C GLY A 51 -13.80 3.42 20.14
N PHE A 52 -12.74 4.15 20.50
CA PHE A 52 -12.20 4.21 21.88
C PHE A 52 -12.29 5.59 22.53
N GLY A 53 -13.13 6.47 22.00
CA GLY A 53 -13.25 7.85 22.52
C GLY A 53 -13.63 7.90 23.98
N LYS A 54 -14.53 7.04 24.44
CA LYS A 54 -14.95 6.97 25.85
C LYS A 54 -13.79 6.59 26.78
N GLU A 55 -13.03 5.56 26.42
CA GLU A 55 -11.87 5.09 27.19
C GLU A 55 -10.75 6.15 27.22
N LEU A 56 -10.52 6.83 26.10
CA LEU A 56 -9.55 7.91 26.00
C LEU A 56 -9.95 9.12 26.86
N ASN A 57 -11.21 9.54 26.84
CA ASN A 57 -11.71 10.60 27.72
C ASN A 57 -11.51 10.26 29.19
N GLN A 58 -11.76 9.00 29.59
CA GLN A 58 -11.55 8.56 30.99
C GLN A 58 -10.07 8.54 31.38
N THR A 59 -9.17 8.29 30.43
CA THR A 59 -7.73 8.12 30.69
C THR A 59 -6.96 9.44 30.56
N LEU A 60 -7.26 10.27 29.58
CA LEU A 60 -6.50 11.44 29.17
C LEU A 60 -7.27 12.77 29.32
N GLY A 61 -8.56 12.72 29.68
CA GLY A 61 -9.43 13.93 29.66
C GLY A 61 -9.54 14.43 28.21
N ASP A 62 -9.23 15.71 28.01
CA ASP A 62 -9.28 16.36 26.69
C ASP A 62 -7.93 16.39 25.96
N ASN A 63 -6.89 15.73 26.52
CA ASN A 63 -5.52 15.83 26.00
C ASN A 63 -5.23 14.80 24.90
N TRP A 64 -6.15 14.61 23.96
CA TRP A 64 -5.98 13.69 22.84
C TRP A 64 -6.81 14.10 21.63
N VAL A 65 -6.41 13.59 20.45
CA VAL A 65 -7.20 13.66 19.22
C VAL A 65 -6.97 12.39 18.40
N ILE A 66 -8.00 11.92 17.71
CA ILE A 66 -7.93 10.86 16.71
C ILE A 66 -8.14 11.48 15.33
N LEU A 67 -7.26 11.11 14.38
CA LEU A 67 -7.38 11.40 12.95
C LEU A 67 -7.60 10.07 12.23
N ASP A 68 -8.83 9.77 11.83
CA ASP A 68 -9.18 8.46 11.27
C ASP A 68 -10.12 8.58 10.06
N HIS A 69 -10.12 7.57 9.20
CA HIS A 69 -10.92 7.48 7.99
C HIS A 69 -11.78 6.19 7.94
N HIS A 70 -11.64 5.32 8.92
CA HIS A 70 -12.48 4.13 9.03
C HIS A 70 -13.91 4.49 9.42
N GLN A 71 -14.86 3.58 9.13
CA GLN A 71 -16.25 3.80 9.53
C GLN A 71 -16.36 4.07 11.03
N ILE A 72 -17.08 5.14 11.38
CA ILE A 72 -17.27 5.56 12.75
C ILE A 72 -18.61 5.02 13.30
N SER A 73 -18.62 4.59 14.56
CA SER A 73 -19.85 4.18 15.23
C SER A 73 -20.75 5.37 15.55
N GLU A 74 -22.06 5.14 15.66
CA GLU A 74 -23.03 6.17 16.02
C GLU A 74 -22.67 6.85 17.38
N GLU A 75 -22.15 6.08 18.33
CA GLU A 75 -21.81 6.55 19.68
C GLU A 75 -20.66 7.57 19.67
N GLU A 76 -19.77 7.51 18.69
CA GLU A 76 -18.58 8.37 18.58
C GLU A 76 -18.75 9.54 17.60
N LYS A 77 -19.88 9.63 16.89
CA LYS A 77 -20.10 10.69 15.89
C LYS A 77 -20.03 12.10 16.47
N ASP A 78 -20.51 12.29 17.71
CA ASP A 78 -20.54 13.61 18.38
C ASP A 78 -19.27 13.91 19.16
N ASN A 79 -18.32 12.98 19.23
CA ASN A 79 -17.07 13.17 19.97
C ASN A 79 -16.15 14.16 19.24
N GLN A 80 -15.91 15.33 19.84
CA GLN A 80 -15.17 16.44 19.23
C GLN A 80 -13.67 16.14 19.06
N ASN A 81 -13.13 15.21 19.86
CA ASN A 81 -11.72 14.81 19.77
C ASN A 81 -11.47 13.76 18.68
N ILE A 82 -12.52 13.30 17.97
CA ILE A 82 -12.39 12.41 16.83
C ILE A 82 -12.66 13.19 15.55
N ILE A 83 -11.63 13.44 14.76
CA ILE A 83 -11.71 14.00 13.42
C ILE A 83 -11.74 12.82 12.45
N ASN A 84 -12.92 12.57 11.88
CA ASN A 84 -13.15 11.43 11.00
C ASN A 84 -13.86 11.87 9.73
N SER A 85 -13.43 11.37 8.58
CA SER A 85 -13.94 11.75 7.26
C SER A 85 -15.44 11.52 7.10
N TRP A 86 -15.98 10.46 7.69
CA TRP A 86 -17.41 10.13 7.64
C TRP A 86 -18.32 11.15 8.32
N LYS A 87 -17.81 11.91 9.28
CA LYS A 87 -18.54 13.02 9.90
C LYS A 87 -18.82 14.16 8.93
N TYR A 88 -18.03 14.25 7.87
CA TYR A 88 -18.10 15.31 6.86
C TYR A 88 -18.65 14.81 5.52
N GLY A 89 -19.19 13.59 5.48
CA GLY A 89 -19.74 13.00 4.27
C GLY A 89 -18.67 12.60 3.24
N ILE A 90 -17.41 12.40 3.68
CA ILE A 90 -16.30 12.00 2.83
C ILE A 90 -16.06 10.50 3.03
N ASP A 91 -16.07 9.72 1.94
CA ASP A 91 -15.82 8.27 2.00
C ASP A 91 -14.36 7.98 2.34
N GLY A 92 -14.15 7.49 3.56
CA GLY A 92 -12.83 7.07 4.02
C GLY A 92 -12.28 5.81 3.35
N GLY A 93 -13.09 5.09 2.56
CA GLY A 93 -12.65 3.91 1.81
C GLY A 93 -12.06 4.22 0.43
N SER A 94 -12.38 5.39 -0.15
CA SER A 94 -12.00 5.73 -1.53
C SER A 94 -11.55 7.17 -1.75
N GLU A 95 -12.03 8.13 -0.94
CA GLU A 95 -11.82 9.56 -1.18
C GLU A 95 -10.73 10.19 -0.32
N ILE A 96 -10.44 9.59 0.86
CA ILE A 96 -9.37 10.05 1.76
C ILE A 96 -8.84 8.90 2.61
N CYS A 97 -7.53 8.82 2.75
CA CYS A 97 -6.84 7.88 3.64
C CYS A 97 -6.35 8.55 4.93
N ALA A 98 -5.83 7.78 5.89
CA ALA A 98 -5.26 8.32 7.12
C ALA A 98 -4.13 9.34 6.87
N GLY A 99 -3.30 9.14 5.84
CA GLY A 99 -2.28 10.12 5.44
C GLY A 99 -2.89 11.42 4.92
N GLY A 100 -4.02 11.36 4.23
CA GLY A 100 -4.78 12.54 3.82
C GLY A 100 -5.36 13.30 5.01
N MET A 101 -5.94 12.59 5.99
CA MET A 101 -6.41 13.19 7.24
C MET A 101 -5.28 13.89 8.00
N ALA A 102 -4.12 13.24 8.10
CA ALA A 102 -2.92 13.80 8.72
C ALA A 102 -2.37 15.00 7.95
N TYR A 103 -2.43 14.98 6.61
CA TYR A 103 -2.01 16.09 5.77
C TYR A 103 -2.87 17.33 6.02
N PHE A 104 -4.19 17.21 6.03
CA PHE A 104 -5.06 18.35 6.31
C PHE A 104 -4.88 18.88 7.72
N ALA A 105 -4.64 18.02 8.71
CA ALA A 105 -4.28 18.46 10.06
C ALA A 105 -2.93 19.23 10.08
N ALA A 106 -1.93 18.74 9.34
CA ALA A 106 -0.64 19.42 9.19
C ALA A 106 -0.78 20.79 8.50
N MET A 107 -1.63 20.90 7.46
CA MET A 107 -1.94 22.15 6.78
C MET A 107 -2.64 23.15 7.71
N ALA A 108 -3.54 22.66 8.57
CA ALA A 108 -4.20 23.51 9.56
C ALA A 108 -3.23 24.05 10.62
N LEU A 109 -2.15 23.32 10.94
CA LEU A 109 -1.08 23.81 11.80
C LEU A 109 -0.24 24.88 11.09
N ASN A 110 0.13 24.65 9.83
CA ASN A 110 0.94 25.59 9.05
C ASN A 110 0.86 25.23 7.56
N GLU A 111 0.50 26.21 6.72
CA GLU A 111 0.39 26.05 5.27
C GLU A 111 1.73 25.66 4.58
N LYS A 112 2.87 25.93 5.23
CA LYS A 112 4.18 25.48 4.77
C LYS A 112 4.35 23.97 4.75
N ASN A 113 3.43 23.22 5.39
CA ASN A 113 3.38 21.76 5.35
C ASN A 113 2.78 21.18 4.03
N SER A 114 2.51 22.02 3.04
CA SER A 114 2.00 21.60 1.73
C SER A 114 2.89 20.56 1.02
N ASP A 115 4.19 20.55 1.29
CA ASP A 115 5.13 19.55 0.79
C ASP A 115 4.88 18.14 1.33
N LEU A 116 4.17 18.00 2.46
CA LEU A 116 3.78 16.70 3.01
C LEU A 116 2.69 15.99 2.18
N SER A 117 2.12 16.66 1.16
CA SER A 117 1.26 16.06 0.15
C SER A 117 1.94 14.89 -0.57
N GLU A 118 3.26 14.91 -0.75
CA GLU A 118 4.06 13.81 -1.30
C GLU A 118 3.83 12.50 -0.53
N ILE A 119 4.00 12.52 0.80
CA ILE A 119 3.82 11.35 1.66
C ILE A 119 2.33 10.96 1.77
N ALA A 120 1.41 11.92 1.68
CA ALA A 120 -0.01 11.64 1.67
C ALA A 120 -0.44 10.89 0.39
N VAL A 121 0.16 11.18 -0.77
CA VAL A 121 -0.02 10.41 -2.01
C VAL A 121 0.45 8.97 -1.83
N VAL A 122 1.63 8.74 -1.24
CA VAL A 122 2.13 7.38 -0.92
C VAL A 122 1.16 6.64 0.01
N SER A 123 0.58 7.37 0.99
CA SER A 123 -0.43 6.81 1.90
C SER A 123 -1.66 6.30 1.15
N ALA A 124 -2.22 7.11 0.26
CA ALA A 124 -3.41 6.77 -0.51
C ALA A 124 -3.18 5.56 -1.43
N LEU A 125 -1.98 5.46 -2.06
CA LEU A 125 -1.59 4.29 -2.84
C LEU A 125 -1.44 3.04 -1.94
N GLY A 126 -0.87 3.20 -0.73
CA GLY A 126 -0.69 2.12 0.23
C GLY A 126 -2.01 1.56 0.76
N ASP A 127 -3.02 2.40 0.83
CA ASP A 127 -4.39 2.07 1.22
C ASP A 127 -5.29 1.67 0.03
N ARG A 128 -4.70 1.56 -1.18
CA ARG A 128 -5.37 1.15 -2.42
C ARG A 128 -6.57 2.04 -2.79
N GLN A 129 -6.48 3.34 -2.54
CA GLN A 129 -7.55 4.30 -2.83
C GLN A 129 -7.46 4.91 -4.25
N ASP A 130 -6.56 4.40 -5.08
CA ASP A 130 -6.49 4.66 -6.53
C ASP A 130 -7.58 3.87 -7.28
N GLN A 131 -8.85 4.11 -6.93
CA GLN A 131 -10.01 3.35 -7.41
C GLN A 131 -10.81 4.09 -8.50
N GLY A 132 -10.42 5.32 -8.85
CA GLY A 132 -11.01 6.08 -9.94
C GLY A 132 -10.66 5.50 -11.32
N GLU A 133 -11.17 6.14 -12.36
CA GLU A 133 -10.92 5.74 -13.73
C GLU A 133 -9.40 5.66 -14.01
N ARG A 134 -8.96 4.55 -14.62
CA ARG A 134 -7.53 4.27 -14.90
C ARG A 134 -6.61 4.41 -13.69
N LYS A 135 -7.08 3.98 -12.53
CA LYS A 135 -6.32 4.06 -11.28
C LYS A 135 -5.98 5.50 -10.85
N SER A 136 -6.88 6.44 -11.12
CA SER A 136 -6.81 7.78 -10.56
C SER A 136 -7.28 7.82 -9.12
N PHE A 137 -6.92 8.88 -8.41
CA PHE A 137 -7.54 9.22 -7.15
C PHE A 137 -8.87 9.92 -7.33
N THR A 138 -9.71 9.88 -6.31
CA THR A 138 -10.99 10.60 -6.21
C THR A 138 -11.03 11.44 -4.93
N GLY A 139 -12.02 12.31 -4.81
CA GLY A 139 -12.27 13.12 -3.61
C GLY A 139 -11.04 13.90 -3.12
N LYS A 140 -10.77 13.83 -1.84
CA LYS A 140 -9.67 14.56 -1.19
C LYS A 140 -8.29 14.02 -1.56
N ASN A 141 -8.16 12.73 -1.87
CA ASN A 141 -6.89 12.21 -2.39
C ASN A 141 -6.53 12.82 -3.75
N PHE A 142 -7.52 13.12 -4.59
CA PHE A 142 -7.28 13.82 -5.85
C PHE A 142 -6.79 15.25 -5.62
N GLU A 143 -7.41 16.01 -4.69
CA GLU A 143 -6.96 17.36 -4.33
C GLU A 143 -5.51 17.35 -3.82
N ILE A 144 -5.17 16.41 -2.93
CA ILE A 144 -3.81 16.25 -2.39
C ILE A 144 -2.80 15.93 -3.48
N SER A 145 -3.15 15.01 -4.39
CA SER A 145 -2.25 14.62 -5.49
C SER A 145 -2.01 15.76 -6.48
N ASN A 146 -3.02 16.59 -6.73
CA ASN A 146 -2.87 17.81 -7.54
C ASN A 146 -1.95 18.82 -6.85
N THR A 147 -2.10 19.04 -5.54
CA THR A 147 -1.18 19.91 -4.80
C THR A 147 0.27 19.39 -4.91
N ALA A 148 0.49 18.09 -4.75
CA ALA A 148 1.81 17.49 -4.89
C ALA A 148 2.37 17.68 -6.32
N LYS A 149 1.53 17.56 -7.35
CA LYS A 149 1.89 17.79 -8.75
C LYS A 149 2.26 19.26 -9.01
N GLU A 150 1.45 20.19 -8.55
CA GLU A 150 1.69 21.64 -8.71
C GLU A 150 3.00 22.08 -8.02
N LEU A 151 3.36 21.45 -6.90
CA LEU A 151 4.61 21.67 -6.21
C LEU A 151 5.82 20.93 -6.86
N GLY A 152 5.60 20.18 -7.93
CA GLY A 152 6.65 19.39 -8.59
C GLY A 152 7.22 18.26 -7.72
N LEU A 153 6.43 17.77 -6.77
CA LEU A 153 6.79 16.67 -5.88
C LEU A 153 6.44 15.30 -6.49
N VAL A 154 5.38 15.28 -7.30
CA VAL A 154 4.88 14.07 -7.97
C VAL A 154 4.56 14.39 -9.42
N GLU A 155 5.04 13.57 -10.34
CA GLU A 155 4.60 13.52 -11.74
C GLU A 155 3.47 12.50 -11.84
N ILE A 156 2.38 12.85 -12.52
CA ILE A 156 1.18 12.00 -12.67
C ILE A 156 0.91 11.86 -14.15
N ASP A 157 1.16 10.66 -14.69
CA ASP A 157 1.07 10.38 -16.13
C ASP A 157 0.33 9.08 -16.40
N LEU A 158 -0.26 8.94 -17.58
CA LEU A 158 -0.79 7.66 -18.06
C LEU A 158 0.36 6.81 -18.57
N ASP A 159 0.53 5.63 -17.98
CA ASP A 159 1.60 4.70 -18.36
C ASP A 159 1.19 3.23 -18.11
N LEU A 160 2.08 2.30 -18.45
CA LEU A 160 1.91 0.89 -18.14
C LEU A 160 2.02 0.64 -16.63
N LEU A 161 1.00 0.05 -16.04
CA LEU A 161 0.94 -0.30 -14.60
C LEU A 161 1.63 -1.65 -14.32
N LEU A 162 2.91 -1.75 -14.69
CA LEU A 162 3.70 -2.95 -14.43
C LEU A 162 4.29 -2.93 -13.03
N VAL A 163 4.21 -4.06 -12.32
CA VAL A 163 4.73 -4.20 -10.95
C VAL A 163 6.26 -4.14 -10.94
N GLY A 164 6.80 -3.19 -10.18
CA GLY A 164 8.25 -2.95 -10.16
C GLY A 164 8.71 -2.10 -11.33
N ARG A 165 7.91 -1.10 -11.69
CA ARG A 165 8.14 -0.20 -12.81
C ARG A 165 9.54 0.43 -12.80
N GLU A 166 10.07 0.78 -11.65
CA GLU A 166 11.41 1.36 -11.49
C GLU A 166 12.50 0.32 -11.21
N THR A 167 12.16 -0.85 -10.66
CA THR A 167 13.17 -1.72 -10.06
C THR A 167 13.30 -3.10 -10.71
N ARG A 168 12.29 -3.55 -11.46
CA ARG A 168 12.29 -4.90 -12.04
C ARG A 168 12.63 -4.88 -13.52
N PRO A 169 13.44 -5.84 -14.02
CA PRO A 169 13.56 -6.11 -15.45
C PRO A 169 12.18 -6.24 -16.12
N LEU A 170 12.01 -5.68 -17.32
CA LEU A 170 10.72 -5.59 -18.01
C LEU A 170 9.95 -6.94 -18.06
N ALA A 171 10.64 -8.03 -18.41
CA ALA A 171 10.00 -9.36 -18.46
C ALA A 171 9.55 -9.85 -17.06
N GLU A 172 10.28 -9.51 -16.01
CA GLU A 172 9.88 -9.82 -14.65
C GLU A 172 8.72 -8.93 -14.20
N ALA A 173 8.76 -7.64 -14.53
CA ALA A 173 7.67 -6.71 -14.23
C ALA A 173 6.36 -7.18 -14.84
N LEU A 174 6.37 -7.61 -16.11
CA LEU A 174 5.21 -8.19 -16.79
C LEU A 174 4.75 -9.49 -16.13
N ALA A 175 5.66 -10.41 -15.86
CA ALA A 175 5.33 -11.70 -15.23
C ALA A 175 4.75 -11.55 -13.81
N PHE A 176 5.20 -10.56 -13.03
CA PHE A 176 4.69 -10.34 -11.68
C PHE A 176 3.47 -9.41 -11.60
N THR A 177 3.05 -8.85 -12.73
CA THR A 177 1.79 -8.11 -12.81
C THR A 177 0.63 -9.12 -12.87
N SER A 178 -0.18 -9.12 -11.81
CA SER A 178 -1.32 -10.04 -11.66
C SER A 178 -2.68 -9.35 -11.76
N GLN A 179 -2.68 -8.05 -11.92
CA GLN A 179 -3.85 -7.22 -12.23
C GLN A 179 -3.44 -6.26 -13.36
N PRO A 180 -3.91 -6.53 -14.58
CA PRO A 180 -4.72 -7.67 -15.00
C PRO A 180 -3.97 -9.00 -14.97
N PHE A 181 -4.69 -10.09 -14.74
CA PHE A 181 -4.14 -11.43 -14.95
C PHE A 181 -4.16 -11.74 -16.44
N ILE A 182 -2.99 -12.11 -16.99
CA ILE A 182 -2.84 -12.46 -18.39
C ILE A 182 -2.42 -13.93 -18.46
N GLU A 183 -3.33 -14.79 -18.93
CA GLU A 183 -3.09 -16.22 -19.02
C GLU A 183 -1.83 -16.51 -19.85
N GLY A 184 -0.94 -17.33 -19.32
CA GLY A 184 0.34 -17.69 -19.96
C GLY A 184 1.47 -16.69 -19.77
N LEU A 185 1.20 -15.41 -19.43
CA LEU A 185 2.23 -14.41 -19.10
C LEU A 185 2.39 -14.23 -17.59
N THR A 186 1.28 -14.04 -16.87
CA THR A 186 1.33 -13.86 -15.42
C THR A 186 1.93 -15.09 -14.75
N TRP A 187 2.94 -14.88 -13.92
CA TRP A 187 3.78 -15.88 -13.25
C TRP A 187 4.71 -16.70 -14.16
N ASN A 188 4.84 -16.34 -15.46
CA ASN A 188 5.69 -17.03 -16.41
C ASN A 188 6.71 -16.07 -17.05
N LYS A 189 7.85 -15.90 -16.35
CA LYS A 189 8.94 -15.02 -16.80
C LYS A 189 9.51 -15.44 -18.15
N GLU A 190 9.62 -16.75 -18.41
CA GLU A 190 10.22 -17.28 -19.65
C GLU A 190 9.36 -16.92 -20.86
N THR A 191 8.04 -17.10 -20.75
CA THR A 191 7.11 -16.70 -21.80
C THR A 191 7.12 -15.18 -22.00
N CYS A 192 7.10 -14.38 -20.92
CA CYS A 192 7.23 -12.92 -21.02
C CYS A 192 8.51 -12.51 -21.76
N LEU A 193 9.64 -13.13 -21.44
CA LEU A 193 10.91 -12.87 -22.11
C LEU A 193 10.85 -13.19 -23.60
N SER A 194 10.25 -14.33 -23.97
CA SER A 194 10.08 -14.76 -25.36
C SER A 194 9.18 -13.79 -26.15
N VAL A 195 8.03 -13.41 -25.57
CA VAL A 195 7.07 -12.49 -26.20
C VAL A 195 7.69 -11.12 -26.44
N LEU A 196 8.36 -10.55 -25.44
CA LEU A 196 9.02 -9.25 -25.56
C LEU A 196 10.18 -9.27 -26.56
N ASN A 197 11.00 -10.30 -26.56
CA ASN A 197 12.08 -10.45 -27.56
C ASN A 197 11.54 -10.54 -28.99
N SER A 198 10.46 -11.29 -29.21
CA SER A 198 9.85 -11.43 -30.54
C SER A 198 9.22 -10.14 -31.07
N SER A 199 8.97 -9.18 -30.18
CA SER A 199 8.39 -7.87 -30.54
C SER A 199 9.44 -6.80 -30.87
N GLY A 200 10.72 -7.16 -30.89
CA GLY A 200 11.82 -6.25 -31.24
C GLY A 200 12.18 -5.25 -30.13
N ILE A 201 11.67 -5.45 -28.91
CA ILE A 201 11.97 -4.56 -27.79
C ILE A 201 13.38 -4.85 -27.27
N GLN A 202 14.19 -3.81 -27.12
CA GLN A 202 15.50 -3.93 -26.54
C GLN A 202 15.40 -4.11 -25.02
N LEU A 203 15.59 -5.34 -24.54
CA LEU A 203 15.47 -5.68 -23.11
C LEU A 203 16.71 -5.37 -22.28
N LYS A 204 17.86 -5.14 -22.93
CA LYS A 204 19.13 -4.77 -22.29
C LYS A 204 19.73 -3.55 -22.96
N GLU A 205 20.33 -2.69 -22.14
CA GLU A 205 21.09 -1.54 -22.58
C GLU A 205 22.41 -1.52 -21.82
N GLU A 206 23.55 -1.41 -22.51
CA GLU A 206 24.89 -1.44 -21.90
C GLU A 206 25.13 -2.65 -20.96
N GLY A 207 24.60 -3.83 -21.34
CA GLY A 207 24.70 -5.06 -20.53
C GLY A 207 23.73 -5.18 -19.35
N ARG A 208 22.96 -4.15 -19.07
CA ARG A 208 22.01 -4.03 -17.97
C ARG A 208 20.58 -4.29 -18.44
N TRP A 209 19.79 -5.01 -17.66
CA TRP A 209 18.36 -5.16 -17.90
C TRP A 209 17.62 -3.84 -17.76
N ARG A 210 16.80 -3.50 -18.74
CA ARG A 210 15.94 -2.32 -18.70
C ARG A 210 14.70 -2.58 -17.86
N VAL A 211 14.23 -1.50 -17.22
CA VAL A 211 13.01 -1.49 -16.41
C VAL A 211 11.87 -0.80 -17.18
N PRO A 212 10.58 -1.05 -16.85
CA PRO A 212 9.45 -0.41 -17.55
C PRO A 212 9.53 1.12 -17.65
N ALA A 213 10.02 1.79 -16.62
CA ALA A 213 10.16 3.25 -16.60
C ALA A 213 11.15 3.83 -17.62
N GLU A 214 12.00 2.99 -18.22
CA GLU A 214 12.99 3.39 -19.24
C GLU A 214 12.47 3.22 -20.68
N LEU A 215 11.26 2.75 -20.86
CA LEU A 215 10.66 2.60 -22.18
C LEU A 215 10.18 3.96 -22.71
N ASN A 216 10.50 4.23 -23.99
CA ASN A 216 9.90 5.34 -24.68
C ASN A 216 8.47 5.01 -25.17
N GLU A 217 7.74 5.98 -25.70
CA GLU A 217 6.34 5.81 -26.10
C GLU A 217 6.15 4.79 -27.25
N GLU A 218 7.13 4.65 -28.14
CA GLU A 218 7.09 3.65 -29.23
C GLU A 218 7.28 2.25 -28.67
N GLU A 219 8.23 2.07 -27.76
CA GLU A 219 8.48 0.79 -27.10
C GLU A 219 7.29 0.37 -26.22
N LYS A 220 6.64 1.31 -25.51
CA LYS A 220 5.41 1.03 -24.77
C LYS A 220 4.29 0.51 -25.67
N LYS A 221 4.14 1.09 -26.88
CA LYS A 221 3.20 0.58 -27.89
C LYS A 221 3.55 -0.85 -28.32
N LEU A 222 4.83 -1.14 -28.54
CA LEU A 222 5.28 -2.52 -28.86
C LEU A 222 4.98 -3.50 -27.73
N VAL A 223 5.12 -3.10 -26.46
CA VAL A 223 4.72 -3.94 -25.30
C VAL A 223 3.22 -4.23 -25.35
N ILE A 224 2.40 -3.19 -25.57
CA ILE A 224 0.95 -3.32 -25.67
C ILE A 224 0.55 -4.25 -26.81
N GLU A 225 1.13 -4.06 -28.01
CA GLU A 225 0.87 -4.90 -29.19
C GLU A 225 1.28 -6.36 -28.94
N ALA A 226 2.44 -6.57 -28.29
CA ALA A 226 2.93 -7.90 -27.95
C ALA A 226 1.96 -8.64 -27.01
N ILE A 227 1.48 -7.96 -25.97
CA ILE A 227 0.51 -8.51 -25.02
C ILE A 227 -0.82 -8.78 -25.72
N THR A 228 -1.31 -7.82 -26.52
CA THR A 228 -2.55 -7.95 -27.30
C THR A 228 -2.51 -9.16 -28.24
N LYS A 229 -1.43 -9.30 -28.99
CA LYS A 229 -1.23 -10.41 -29.92
C LYS A 229 -1.14 -11.77 -29.22
N PHE A 230 -0.53 -11.78 -28.02
CA PHE A 230 -0.41 -13.02 -27.23
C PHE A 230 -1.75 -13.42 -26.60
N SER A 231 -2.56 -12.48 -26.14
CA SER A 231 -3.81 -12.72 -25.42
C SER A 231 -4.96 -13.23 -26.30
N SER A 232 -4.78 -13.29 -27.64
CA SER A 232 -5.74 -13.74 -28.65
C SER A 232 -7.22 -13.53 -28.29
N ASP A 233 -7.78 -12.39 -28.70
CA ASP A 233 -9.20 -12.02 -28.89
C ASP A 233 -10.19 -12.11 -27.70
N LYS A 234 -9.88 -12.77 -26.61
CA LYS A 234 -10.78 -12.80 -25.44
C LYS A 234 -10.27 -11.83 -24.37
N ASN A 235 -11.03 -10.78 -24.11
CA ASN A 235 -10.80 -9.78 -23.05
C ASN A 235 -9.62 -8.81 -23.24
N THR A 236 -9.09 -8.64 -24.46
CA THR A 236 -7.96 -7.72 -24.70
C THR A 236 -8.28 -6.28 -24.29
N SER A 237 -9.51 -5.80 -24.50
CA SER A 237 -9.93 -4.46 -24.09
C SER A 237 -9.96 -4.28 -22.57
N GLU A 238 -10.39 -5.31 -21.84
CA GLU A 238 -10.39 -5.30 -20.36
C GLU A 238 -8.96 -5.34 -19.82
N ILE A 239 -8.11 -6.21 -20.39
CA ILE A 239 -6.69 -6.28 -20.04
C ILE A 239 -6.03 -4.91 -20.24
N MET A 240 -6.27 -4.24 -21.38
CA MET A 240 -5.67 -2.93 -21.66
C MET A 240 -6.24 -1.84 -20.75
N ALA A 241 -7.51 -1.88 -20.41
CA ALA A 241 -8.14 -0.93 -19.49
C ALA A 241 -7.54 -1.00 -18.08
N GLU A 242 -7.09 -2.19 -17.64
CA GLU A 242 -6.44 -2.36 -16.34
C GLU A 242 -4.92 -2.16 -16.40
N LEU A 243 -4.29 -2.43 -17.55
CA LEU A 243 -2.84 -2.33 -17.73
C LEU A 243 -2.35 -0.89 -17.91
N ILE A 244 -3.22 0.00 -18.42
CA ILE A 244 -2.88 1.41 -18.68
C ILE A 244 -3.62 2.28 -17.67
N GLY A 245 -2.85 2.99 -16.86
CA GLY A 245 -3.44 3.88 -15.86
C GLY A 245 -2.46 4.91 -15.31
N TYR A 246 -2.93 5.69 -14.37
CA TYR A 246 -2.11 6.75 -13.78
C TYR A 246 -1.00 6.17 -12.92
N THR A 247 0.22 6.59 -13.22
CA THR A 247 1.43 6.38 -12.42
C THR A 247 1.74 7.63 -11.61
N TYR A 248 2.35 7.45 -10.46
CA TYR A 248 2.74 8.51 -9.53
C TYR A 248 4.24 8.40 -9.32
N THR A 249 5.00 9.23 -10.01
CA THR A 249 6.47 9.22 -10.00
C THR A 249 6.99 10.36 -9.14
N PHE A 250 7.93 10.06 -8.23
CA PHE A 250 8.57 11.04 -7.35
C PHE A 250 9.90 11.47 -7.99
N PRO A 251 9.95 12.62 -8.70
CA PRO A 251 11.09 13.00 -9.54
C PRO A 251 12.37 13.29 -8.74
N LYS A 252 12.25 13.63 -7.46
CA LYS A 252 13.37 13.89 -6.56
C LYS A 252 14.11 12.61 -6.10
N GLU A 253 13.44 11.46 -6.22
CA GLU A 253 14.04 10.18 -5.86
C GLU A 253 14.90 9.64 -7.02
N ASP A 254 15.96 8.92 -6.69
CA ASP A 254 16.89 8.37 -7.66
C ASP A 254 16.19 7.41 -8.63
N LYS A 255 16.60 7.43 -9.90
CA LYS A 255 16.14 6.43 -10.87
C LYS A 255 16.46 5.03 -10.37
N ARG A 256 15.53 4.09 -10.61
CA ARG A 256 15.59 2.70 -10.14
C ARG A 256 15.55 2.53 -8.62
N SER A 257 15.24 3.57 -7.86
CA SER A 257 14.89 3.47 -6.46
C SER A 257 13.46 2.98 -6.29
N PHE A 258 13.22 2.15 -5.28
CA PHE A 258 11.87 1.76 -4.87
C PHE A 258 11.00 2.94 -4.43
N LEU A 259 11.61 4.08 -4.10
CA LEU A 259 10.89 5.27 -3.66
C LEU A 259 10.38 6.11 -4.84
N ARG A 260 10.91 5.88 -6.06
CA ARG A 260 10.56 6.71 -7.22
C ARG A 260 9.18 6.43 -7.77
N ASP A 261 8.70 5.18 -7.74
CA ASP A 261 7.32 4.82 -8.08
C ASP A 261 6.47 4.73 -6.80
N GLY A 262 5.32 5.42 -6.77
CA GLY A 262 4.50 5.52 -5.57
C GLY A 262 3.94 4.18 -5.08
N ARG A 263 3.65 3.24 -5.98
CA ARG A 263 3.18 1.90 -5.61
C ARG A 263 4.31 1.03 -5.07
N GLU A 264 5.53 1.17 -5.60
CA GLU A 264 6.71 0.50 -5.02
C GLU A 264 7.06 1.10 -3.66
N TYR A 265 7.02 2.43 -3.53
CA TYR A 265 7.23 3.11 -2.25
C TYR A 265 6.23 2.63 -1.18
N SER A 266 4.96 2.67 -1.49
CA SER A 266 3.92 2.19 -0.57
C SER A 266 4.09 0.71 -0.21
N THR A 267 4.53 -0.13 -1.15
CA THR A 267 4.83 -1.55 -0.93
C THR A 267 6.00 -1.73 0.05
N MET A 268 7.04 -0.91 -0.06
CA MET A 268 8.17 -0.92 0.89
C MET A 268 7.69 -0.56 2.31
N LEU A 269 6.91 0.51 2.46
CA LEU A 269 6.38 0.90 3.78
C LEU A 269 5.48 -0.18 4.38
N ASN A 270 4.60 -0.76 3.56
CA ASN A 270 3.76 -1.87 3.97
C ASN A 270 4.58 -3.09 4.44
N SER A 271 5.69 -3.40 3.75
CA SER A 271 6.57 -4.50 4.17
C SER A 271 7.19 -4.22 5.54
N CYS A 272 7.65 -2.98 5.80
CA CYS A 272 8.18 -2.58 7.10
C CYS A 272 7.15 -2.76 8.22
N GLY A 273 5.90 -2.38 7.99
CA GLY A 273 4.81 -2.57 8.96
C GLY A 273 4.51 -4.05 9.24
N ARG A 274 4.43 -4.87 8.18
CA ARG A 274 4.05 -6.28 8.29
C ARG A 274 5.08 -7.18 8.96
N ILE A 275 6.36 -6.83 8.90
CA ILE A 275 7.42 -7.60 9.58
C ILE A 275 7.92 -6.93 10.87
N ASN A 276 7.11 -6.06 11.48
CA ASN A 276 7.39 -5.37 12.74
C ASN A 276 8.66 -4.48 12.72
N ARG A 277 8.98 -3.90 11.55
CA ARG A 277 10.09 -2.95 11.37
C ARG A 277 9.56 -1.54 11.04
N SER A 278 8.45 -1.15 11.66
CA SER A 278 7.74 0.12 11.44
C SER A 278 8.65 1.34 11.57
N GLY A 279 9.61 1.32 12.50
CA GLY A 279 10.59 2.41 12.69
C GLY A 279 11.40 2.71 11.43
N VAL A 280 11.75 1.69 10.63
CA VAL A 280 12.46 1.87 9.35
C VAL A 280 11.56 2.61 8.35
N GLY A 281 10.32 2.16 8.20
CA GLY A 281 9.35 2.82 7.31
C GLY A 281 9.09 4.28 7.72
N MET A 282 8.95 4.57 9.02
CA MET A 282 8.79 5.93 9.52
C MET A 282 10.01 6.80 9.24
N ALA A 283 11.23 6.30 9.45
CA ALA A 283 12.46 7.06 9.17
C ALA A 283 12.60 7.38 7.68
N ILE A 284 12.21 6.45 6.78
CA ILE A 284 12.13 6.71 5.33
C ILE A 284 11.12 7.82 5.02
N CYS A 285 9.92 7.80 5.62
CA CYS A 285 8.93 8.87 5.49
C CYS A 285 9.42 10.21 6.05
N MET A 286 10.25 10.18 7.10
CA MET A 286 10.89 11.36 7.67
C MET A 286 12.00 11.94 6.80
N GLY A 287 12.46 11.21 5.78
CA GLY A 287 13.42 11.68 4.79
C GLY A 287 14.80 11.02 4.88
N ASP A 288 14.99 9.95 5.66
CA ASP A 288 16.26 9.22 5.64
C ASP A 288 16.41 8.49 4.29
N ARG A 289 17.56 8.73 3.64
CA ARG A 289 17.91 8.15 2.33
C ARG A 289 19.27 7.45 2.35
N ASN A 290 19.78 7.14 3.56
CA ASN A 290 21.08 6.51 3.75
C ASN A 290 20.93 5.05 4.19
N LYS A 291 21.56 4.66 5.29
CA LYS A 291 21.55 3.29 5.81
C LYS A 291 20.15 2.74 6.06
N ILE A 292 19.22 3.61 6.48
CA ILE A 292 17.82 3.21 6.75
C ILE A 292 17.11 2.84 5.44
N LEU A 293 17.36 3.55 4.34
CA LEU A 293 16.81 3.18 3.04
C LEU A 293 17.31 1.80 2.61
N THR A 294 18.62 1.54 2.69
CA THR A 294 19.19 0.22 2.40
C THR A 294 18.57 -0.88 3.26
N GLU A 295 18.32 -0.59 4.54
CA GLU A 295 17.61 -1.52 5.42
C GLU A 295 16.17 -1.77 4.94
N GLY A 296 15.44 -0.73 4.52
CA GLY A 296 14.09 -0.85 3.93
C GLY A 296 14.08 -1.71 2.67
N GLU A 297 15.07 -1.59 1.80
CA GLU A 297 15.24 -2.42 0.59
C GLU A 297 15.48 -3.89 0.93
N ASN A 298 16.30 -4.17 1.95
CA ASN A 298 16.52 -5.52 2.45
C ASN A 298 15.22 -6.11 3.03
N ILE A 299 14.49 -5.34 3.84
CA ILE A 299 13.19 -5.69 4.38
C ILE A 299 12.21 -6.07 3.26
N LEU A 300 12.10 -5.25 2.22
CA LEU A 300 11.22 -5.53 1.08
C LEU A 300 11.63 -6.82 0.34
N THR A 301 12.93 -7.03 0.19
CA THR A 301 13.48 -8.24 -0.44
C THR A 301 13.12 -9.49 0.36
N ASP A 302 13.31 -9.46 1.67
CA ASP A 302 12.99 -10.58 2.55
C ASP A 302 11.48 -10.82 2.63
N TYR A 303 10.67 -9.75 2.70
CA TYR A 303 9.22 -9.83 2.62
C TYR A 303 8.74 -10.56 1.35
N ARG A 304 9.33 -10.24 0.18
CA ARG A 304 9.02 -10.91 -1.09
C ARG A 304 9.41 -12.39 -1.09
N LYS A 305 10.57 -12.74 -0.48
CA LYS A 305 10.99 -14.15 -0.31
C LYS A 305 10.01 -14.91 0.58
N MET A 306 9.61 -14.33 1.72
CA MET A 306 8.63 -14.92 2.62
C MET A 306 7.29 -15.20 1.92
N ILE A 307 6.77 -14.23 1.15
CA ILE A 307 5.54 -14.46 0.37
C ILE A 307 5.69 -15.65 -0.58
N LYS A 308 6.80 -15.71 -1.33
CA LYS A 308 7.07 -16.80 -2.26
C LYS A 308 7.13 -18.15 -1.53
N GLU A 309 7.77 -18.21 -0.39
CA GLU A 309 7.88 -19.41 0.42
C GLU A 309 6.51 -19.89 0.92
N TYR A 310 5.69 -19.01 1.50
CA TYR A 310 4.35 -19.35 1.96
C TYR A 310 3.46 -19.83 0.83
N MET A 311 3.48 -19.16 -0.34
CA MET A 311 2.72 -19.58 -1.49
C MET A 311 3.17 -20.95 -2.03
N ASN A 312 4.47 -21.24 -2.01
CA ASN A 312 5.01 -22.56 -2.41
C ASN A 312 4.53 -23.66 -1.44
N ILE A 313 4.62 -23.42 -0.13
CA ILE A 313 4.16 -24.41 0.87
C ILE A 313 2.66 -24.68 0.68
N LEU A 314 1.83 -23.63 0.59
CA LEU A 314 0.38 -23.78 0.39
C LEU A 314 0.04 -24.48 -0.93
N SER A 315 0.84 -24.29 -1.99
CA SER A 315 0.64 -24.97 -3.27
C SER A 315 0.97 -26.45 -3.21
N ASN A 316 1.97 -26.84 -2.44
CA ASN A 316 2.43 -28.22 -2.27
C ASN A 316 1.57 -29.00 -1.25
N GLU A 317 1.14 -28.34 -0.18
CA GLU A 317 0.34 -28.93 0.90
C GLU A 317 -1.16 -28.73 0.64
N ARG A 318 -1.68 -29.33 -0.43
CA ARG A 318 -3.08 -29.14 -0.87
C ARG A 318 -4.14 -29.49 0.18
N TRP A 319 -3.81 -30.33 1.14
CA TRP A 319 -4.69 -30.68 2.28
C TRP A 319 -5.06 -29.45 3.13
N ARG A 320 -4.29 -28.37 3.05
CA ARG A 320 -4.58 -27.09 3.71
C ARG A 320 -5.66 -26.28 3.01
N ILE A 321 -6.01 -26.63 1.78
CA ILE A 321 -6.96 -25.89 0.97
C ILE A 321 -8.22 -26.73 0.79
N SER A 322 -9.34 -26.22 1.27
CA SER A 322 -10.67 -26.79 1.02
C SER A 322 -11.45 -25.88 0.09
N GLU A 323 -11.89 -26.41 -1.02
CA GLU A 323 -12.62 -25.65 -2.06
C GLU A 323 -14.06 -26.12 -2.15
N SER A 324 -14.97 -25.16 -2.26
CA SER A 324 -16.37 -25.34 -2.63
C SER A 324 -16.69 -24.47 -3.85
N GLU A 325 -17.94 -24.51 -4.32
CA GLU A 325 -18.40 -23.70 -5.45
C GLU A 325 -18.15 -22.21 -5.24
N ASN A 326 -18.44 -21.68 -4.04
CA ASN A 326 -18.42 -20.26 -3.73
C ASN A 326 -17.33 -19.83 -2.73
N CYS A 327 -16.55 -20.77 -2.20
CA CYS A 327 -15.61 -20.48 -1.13
C CYS A 327 -14.33 -21.32 -1.23
N VAL A 328 -13.21 -20.71 -0.89
CA VAL A 328 -11.90 -21.35 -0.72
C VAL A 328 -11.45 -21.07 0.70
N MET A 329 -11.30 -22.13 1.50
CA MET A 329 -10.76 -22.03 2.85
C MET A 329 -9.31 -22.49 2.87
N VAL A 330 -8.45 -21.69 3.48
CA VAL A 330 -7.00 -21.94 3.55
C VAL A 330 -6.57 -22.01 5.01
N ASN A 331 -5.98 -23.12 5.40
CA ASN A 331 -5.35 -23.27 6.71
C ASN A 331 -3.88 -22.84 6.65
N GLY A 332 -3.60 -21.62 7.11
CA GLY A 332 -2.27 -21.03 7.21
C GLY A 332 -1.59 -21.26 8.57
N GLU A 333 -2.20 -22.01 9.50
CA GLU A 333 -1.60 -22.25 10.81
C GLU A 333 -0.19 -22.83 10.70
N ASP A 334 0.70 -22.35 11.56
CA ASP A 334 2.11 -22.71 11.65
C ASP A 334 2.98 -22.35 10.43
N ILE A 335 2.39 -21.69 9.40
CA ILE A 335 3.09 -21.24 8.18
C ILE A 335 2.98 -19.72 8.01
N VAL A 336 1.74 -19.22 7.98
CA VAL A 336 1.48 -17.81 7.66
C VAL A 336 1.34 -17.01 8.95
N PRO A 337 2.24 -16.07 9.24
CA PRO A 337 2.11 -15.19 10.41
C PRO A 337 0.83 -14.34 10.32
N GLU A 338 0.30 -13.95 11.45
CA GLU A 338 -0.90 -13.10 11.56
C GLU A 338 -0.80 -11.83 10.69
N THR A 339 0.36 -11.17 10.68
CA THR A 339 0.61 -9.96 9.93
C THR A 339 0.60 -10.14 8.41
N MET A 340 0.70 -11.38 7.92
CA MET A 340 0.75 -11.72 6.50
C MET A 340 -0.57 -12.28 5.96
N THR A 341 -1.54 -12.58 6.83
CA THR A 341 -2.83 -13.20 6.42
C THR A 341 -3.53 -12.42 5.32
N GLY A 342 -3.63 -11.09 5.46
CA GLY A 342 -4.26 -10.21 4.47
C GLY A 342 -3.57 -10.23 3.10
N THR A 343 -2.24 -10.29 3.09
CA THR A 343 -1.45 -10.35 1.83
C THR A 343 -1.64 -11.69 1.14
N ILE A 344 -1.48 -12.79 1.87
CA ILE A 344 -1.59 -14.14 1.30
C ILE A 344 -3.02 -14.42 0.83
N SER A 345 -4.05 -14.04 1.61
CA SER A 345 -5.45 -14.21 1.20
C SER A 345 -5.78 -13.40 -0.06
N SER A 346 -5.25 -12.18 -0.20
CA SER A 346 -5.44 -11.35 -1.41
C SER A 346 -4.77 -11.96 -2.64
N LEU A 347 -3.57 -12.54 -2.50
CA LEU A 347 -2.89 -13.21 -3.61
C LEU A 347 -3.63 -14.46 -4.07
N ILE A 348 -4.18 -15.24 -3.14
CA ILE A 348 -4.99 -16.42 -3.45
C ILE A 348 -6.29 -16.01 -4.13
N ALA A 349 -6.97 -14.97 -3.62
CA ALA A 349 -8.21 -14.46 -4.21
C ALA A 349 -8.01 -13.91 -5.63
N GLY A 350 -6.87 -13.24 -5.89
CA GLY A 350 -6.53 -12.73 -7.22
C GLY A 350 -6.18 -13.80 -8.27
N SER A 351 -6.17 -15.09 -7.90
CA SER A 351 -5.98 -16.18 -8.86
C SER A 351 -7.25 -16.38 -9.70
N PRO A 352 -7.18 -16.53 -11.04
CA PRO A 352 -8.36 -16.70 -11.90
C PRO A 352 -9.26 -17.86 -11.52
N LYS A 353 -8.70 -18.96 -11.02
CA LYS A 353 -9.48 -20.11 -10.53
C LYS A 353 -10.39 -19.79 -9.34
N ASN A 354 -10.12 -18.68 -8.67
CA ASN A 354 -10.86 -18.24 -7.49
C ASN A 354 -11.76 -17.02 -7.78
N THR A 355 -11.84 -16.59 -9.05
CA THR A 355 -12.70 -15.48 -9.46
C THR A 355 -14.15 -15.73 -9.02
N GLY A 356 -14.75 -14.76 -8.34
CA GLY A 356 -16.11 -14.85 -7.81
C GLY A 356 -16.25 -15.63 -6.50
N LYS A 357 -15.21 -16.33 -6.03
CA LYS A 357 -15.22 -17.06 -4.77
C LYS A 357 -14.79 -16.17 -3.60
N ILE A 358 -15.29 -16.48 -2.41
CA ILE A 358 -14.81 -15.90 -1.16
C ILE A 358 -13.61 -16.73 -0.70
N VAL A 359 -12.46 -16.10 -0.56
CA VAL A 359 -11.26 -16.73 0.00
C VAL A 359 -11.15 -16.38 1.48
N ILE A 360 -11.09 -17.40 2.33
CA ILE A 360 -10.92 -17.27 3.78
C ILE A 360 -9.62 -17.95 4.18
N LEU A 361 -8.67 -17.18 4.68
CA LEU A 361 -7.43 -17.69 5.26
C LEU A 361 -7.49 -17.57 6.78
N ARG A 362 -7.22 -18.64 7.49
CA ARG A 362 -7.08 -18.65 8.95
C ARG A 362 -5.63 -18.92 9.35
N THR A 363 -5.21 -18.31 10.46
CA THR A 363 -3.91 -18.60 11.10
C THR A 363 -4.03 -18.42 12.60
N ARG A 364 -2.99 -18.83 13.32
CA ARG A 364 -2.87 -18.59 14.76
C ARG A 364 -2.53 -17.12 15.00
N GLY A 365 -3.33 -16.43 15.81
CA GLY A 365 -3.07 -15.09 16.32
C GLY A 365 -2.34 -15.10 17.66
N GLU A 366 -2.09 -13.92 18.21
CA GLU A 366 -1.52 -13.75 19.54
C GLU A 366 -2.53 -14.22 20.62
N GLU A 367 -2.06 -14.55 21.81
CA GLU A 367 -2.88 -14.94 23.00
C GLU A 367 -3.88 -16.08 22.74
N ASN A 368 -3.48 -17.12 21.98
CA ASN A 368 -4.33 -18.26 21.60
C ASN A 368 -5.59 -17.89 20.79
N THR A 369 -5.60 -16.76 20.13
CA THR A 369 -6.67 -16.37 19.19
C THR A 369 -6.47 -17.02 17.83
N ILE A 370 -7.53 -16.98 17.00
CA ILE A 370 -7.46 -17.36 15.59
C ILE A 370 -7.77 -16.12 14.76
N LYS A 371 -6.83 -15.76 13.86
CA LYS A 371 -7.00 -14.68 12.92
C LYS A 371 -7.60 -15.19 11.62
N PHE A 372 -8.65 -14.54 11.16
CA PHE A 372 -9.26 -14.76 9.86
C PHE A 372 -9.02 -13.56 8.94
N SER A 373 -8.78 -13.82 7.66
CA SER A 373 -8.79 -12.82 6.61
C SER A 373 -9.64 -13.30 5.46
N SER A 374 -10.68 -12.55 5.10
CA SER A 374 -11.56 -12.85 3.96
C SER A 374 -11.32 -11.88 2.80
N ARG A 375 -11.43 -12.39 1.58
CA ARG A 375 -11.35 -11.64 0.32
C ARG A 375 -12.34 -12.21 -0.70
N LYS A 376 -12.83 -11.32 -1.56
CA LYS A 376 -13.70 -11.69 -2.69
C LYS A 376 -13.12 -11.09 -3.97
#